data_5d34b80d9765caac13bee59dd195ea3b
#
_entry.id   5d34b80d9765caac13bee59dd195ea3b
#
_cell.length_a   1.000
_cell.length_b   1.000
_cell.length_c   1.000
_cell.angle_alpha   90.00
_cell.angle_beta   90.00
_cell.angle_gamma   90.00
#
_symmetry.space_group_name_H-M   'P 1'
#
loop_
_entity.id
_entity.type
_entity.pdbx_description
1 polymer ?
#
loop_
_entity_poly.entity_id
_entity_poly.type
_entity_poly.pdbx_seq_one_letter_code
_entity_poly.pdbx_strand_id
1 'polypeptide(L)'
;MPAPALEMRGVVKSFGNVKALSNVDITAMAAEIHAIVGDNGAGKSTTLKIMCGIFRPDQGQLRLGGKSVDMRDASEAHRLGISVVHQDLALVECLDIATNMALGAIPRRGRFRLDRRRMEKEAAKVLDDLKIRVGSVRTQIGLLSGGERQIVAIARAVRMDLPIMLLDEPTAALGVRETAHVGEILGELRQQGKAVICISHDMDFVFRNTDSITVMRLGRSVATRRTKDTSRDEIIGLITGAIRGDAASSDPTFA
;
A
#
# COMPACT_ATOMS: atom_id res chain seq x y z
N MET A 1 3.45 24.70 -4.12
CA MET A 1 3.63 23.41 -3.41
C MET A 1 3.84 22.33 -4.45
N PRO A 2 4.67 21.32 -4.20
CA PRO A 2 4.82 20.20 -5.12
C PRO A 2 3.47 19.48 -5.30
N ALA A 3 3.24 18.92 -6.49
CA ALA A 3 2.03 18.16 -6.76
C ALA A 3 2.02 16.85 -5.95
N PRO A 4 0.85 16.40 -5.42
CA PRO A 4 0.74 15.11 -4.76
C PRO A 4 1.18 13.96 -5.68
N ALA A 5 1.83 12.95 -5.10
CA ALA A 5 2.19 11.74 -5.84
C ALA A 5 0.92 10.98 -6.26
N LEU A 6 -0.03 10.81 -5.31
CA LEU A 6 -1.34 10.23 -5.56
C LEU A 6 -2.41 11.04 -4.83
N GLU A 7 -3.54 11.29 -5.51
CA GLU A 7 -4.66 12.01 -4.93
C GLU A 7 -5.98 11.38 -5.39
N MET A 8 -6.89 11.15 -4.46
CA MET A 8 -8.29 10.83 -4.71
C MET A 8 -9.13 12.04 -4.34
N ARG A 9 -10.07 12.44 -5.20
CA ARG A 9 -11.00 13.56 -4.95
C ARG A 9 -12.44 13.15 -5.18
N GLY A 10 -13.27 13.28 -4.16
CA GLY A 10 -14.71 13.05 -4.22
C GLY A 10 -15.09 11.64 -4.67
N VAL A 11 -14.26 10.63 -4.35
CA VAL A 11 -14.45 9.29 -4.88
C VAL A 11 -15.64 8.60 -4.27
N VAL A 12 -16.53 8.12 -5.14
CA VAL A 12 -17.70 7.30 -4.81
C VAL A 12 -17.58 5.94 -5.47
N LYS A 13 -17.97 4.89 -4.74
CA LYS A 13 -18.04 3.52 -5.27
C LYS A 13 -19.18 2.74 -4.65
N SER A 14 -20.01 2.13 -5.49
CA SER A 14 -21.11 1.25 -5.09
C SER A 14 -20.96 -0.14 -5.70
N PHE A 15 -21.43 -1.16 -5.00
CA PHE A 15 -21.55 -2.53 -5.46
C PHE A 15 -23.00 -2.96 -5.29
N GLY A 16 -23.76 -2.95 -6.38
CA GLY A 16 -25.22 -3.10 -6.31
C GLY A 16 -25.83 -2.01 -5.42
N ASN A 17 -26.54 -2.41 -4.39
CA ASN A 17 -27.20 -1.49 -3.45
C ASN A 17 -26.28 -1.04 -2.29
N VAL A 18 -25.05 -1.55 -2.22
CA VAL A 18 -24.12 -1.21 -1.14
C VAL A 18 -23.18 -0.09 -1.59
N LYS A 19 -23.27 1.07 -0.95
CA LYS A 19 -22.36 2.19 -1.16
C LYS A 19 -21.10 2.00 -0.32
N ALA A 20 -20.04 1.48 -0.95
CA ALA A 20 -18.78 1.17 -0.27
C ALA A 20 -17.94 2.42 0.00
N LEU A 21 -17.98 3.40 -0.91
CA LEU A 21 -17.30 4.70 -0.71
C LEU A 21 -18.27 5.85 -1.02
N SER A 22 -18.22 6.89 -0.20
CA SER A 22 -19.08 8.08 -0.25
C SER A 22 -18.24 9.34 -0.08
N ASN A 23 -17.78 9.92 -1.20
CA ASN A 23 -16.99 11.15 -1.19
C ASN A 23 -15.67 11.02 -0.42
N VAL A 24 -14.80 10.12 -0.88
CA VAL A 24 -13.49 9.88 -0.28
C VAL A 24 -12.45 10.80 -0.91
N ASP A 25 -11.75 11.56 -0.04
CA ASP A 25 -10.63 12.42 -0.39
C ASP A 25 -9.37 11.91 0.33
N ILE A 26 -8.28 11.64 -0.42
CA ILE A 26 -6.99 11.21 0.12
C ILE A 26 -5.90 11.89 -0.69
N THR A 27 -4.90 12.41 -0.01
CA THR A 27 -3.73 13.05 -0.65
C THR A 27 -2.46 12.49 -0.05
N ALA A 28 -1.63 11.82 -0.86
CA ALA A 28 -0.32 11.30 -0.47
C ALA A 28 0.77 12.03 -1.26
N MET A 29 1.79 12.53 -0.55
CA MET A 29 2.89 13.26 -1.14
C MET A 29 4.06 12.34 -1.50
N ALA A 30 4.95 12.79 -2.38
CA ALA A 30 6.24 12.14 -2.57
C ALA A 30 7.09 12.28 -1.30
N ALA A 31 7.97 11.29 -1.04
CA ALA A 31 8.77 11.22 0.18
C ALA A 31 7.92 11.22 1.47
N GLU A 32 6.77 10.57 1.44
CA GLU A 32 5.82 10.47 2.56
C GLU A 32 5.37 9.02 2.76
N ILE A 33 5.20 8.60 4.01
CA ILE A 33 4.50 7.39 4.39
C ILE A 33 3.13 7.81 4.92
N HIS A 34 2.08 7.52 4.16
CA HIS A 34 0.70 7.88 4.47
C HIS A 34 -0.09 6.64 4.92
N ALA A 35 -0.63 6.67 6.14
CA ALA A 35 -1.49 5.60 6.64
C ALA A 35 -2.96 5.86 6.32
N ILE A 36 -3.69 4.80 6.01
CA ILE A 36 -5.16 4.78 5.95
C ILE A 36 -5.64 3.85 7.05
N VAL A 37 -6.35 4.39 8.03
CA VAL A 37 -6.85 3.67 9.19
C VAL A 37 -8.37 3.72 9.26
N GLY A 38 -8.99 2.81 10.01
CA GLY A 38 -10.45 2.76 10.21
C GLY A 38 -10.91 1.35 10.53
N ASP A 39 -12.17 1.20 10.95
CA ASP A 39 -12.77 -0.09 11.28
C ASP A 39 -12.92 -1.03 10.06
N ASN A 40 -13.23 -2.29 10.34
CA ASN A 40 -13.63 -3.24 9.32
C ASN A 40 -14.90 -2.74 8.61
N GLY A 41 -14.89 -2.80 7.27
CA GLY A 41 -15.99 -2.25 6.48
C GLY A 41 -15.94 -0.72 6.26
N ALA A 42 -14.95 0.01 6.79
CA ALA A 42 -14.80 1.45 6.58
C ALA A 42 -14.49 1.85 5.12
N GLY A 43 -14.22 0.88 4.22
CA GLY A 43 -13.94 1.14 2.81
C GLY A 43 -12.44 1.14 2.44
N LYS A 44 -11.54 0.87 3.38
CA LYS A 44 -10.08 0.92 3.17
C LYS A 44 -9.60 0.07 1.98
N SER A 45 -9.95 -1.22 1.95
CA SER A 45 -9.53 -2.11 0.86
C SER A 45 -10.18 -1.74 -0.48
N THR A 46 -11.41 -1.18 -0.48
CA THR A 46 -12.04 -0.65 -1.70
C THR A 46 -11.27 0.57 -2.22
N THR A 47 -10.85 1.46 -1.33
CA THR A 47 -10.02 2.63 -1.63
C THR A 47 -8.69 2.19 -2.27
N LEU A 48 -7.99 1.23 -1.65
CA LEU A 48 -6.74 0.70 -2.21
C LEU A 48 -6.96 0.04 -3.58
N LYS A 49 -8.03 -0.74 -3.75
CA LYS A 49 -8.38 -1.36 -5.04
C LYS A 49 -8.67 -0.35 -6.14
N ILE A 50 -9.18 0.83 -5.80
CA ILE A 50 -9.32 1.94 -6.76
C ILE A 50 -7.95 2.56 -7.06
N MET A 51 -7.12 2.80 -6.04
CA MET A 51 -5.78 3.36 -6.24
C MET A 51 -4.89 2.48 -7.14
N CYS A 52 -5.08 1.16 -7.12
CA CYS A 52 -4.32 0.21 -7.95
C CYS A 52 -5.04 -0.22 -9.24
N GLY A 53 -6.15 0.43 -9.61
CA GLY A 53 -6.85 0.19 -10.88
C GLY A 53 -7.67 -1.11 -10.95
N ILE A 54 -7.86 -1.84 -9.83
CA ILE A 54 -8.73 -3.03 -9.80
C ILE A 54 -10.20 -2.62 -9.93
N PHE A 55 -10.58 -1.52 -9.28
CA PHE A 55 -11.92 -0.95 -9.43
C PHE A 55 -11.83 0.47 -9.99
N ARG A 56 -12.80 0.83 -10.81
CA ARG A 56 -13.02 2.21 -11.23
C ARG A 56 -13.97 2.89 -10.26
N PRO A 57 -13.73 4.16 -9.91
CA PRO A 57 -14.70 4.95 -9.19
C PRO A 57 -15.96 5.17 -10.04
N ASP A 58 -17.12 5.26 -9.40
CA ASP A 58 -18.37 5.62 -10.07
C ASP A 58 -18.49 7.15 -10.24
N GLN A 59 -17.91 7.91 -9.29
CA GLN A 59 -17.77 9.36 -9.31
C GLN A 59 -16.44 9.78 -8.69
N GLY A 60 -16.07 11.03 -8.91
CA GLY A 60 -14.80 11.58 -8.45
C GLY A 60 -13.64 11.26 -9.41
N GLN A 61 -12.42 11.48 -8.98
CA GLN A 61 -11.25 11.30 -9.82
C GLN A 61 -10.04 10.85 -9.02
N LEU A 62 -9.17 10.08 -9.69
CA LEU A 62 -7.83 9.75 -9.24
C LEU A 62 -6.82 10.58 -10.02
N ARG A 63 -5.80 11.09 -9.33
CA ARG A 63 -4.72 11.89 -9.94
C ARG A 63 -3.36 11.37 -9.50
N LEU A 64 -2.43 11.33 -10.44
CA LEU A 64 -1.02 10.98 -10.20
C LEU A 64 -0.14 12.14 -10.66
N GLY A 65 0.73 12.64 -9.77
CA GLY A 65 1.56 13.79 -10.06
C GLY A 65 0.75 15.02 -10.51
N GLY A 66 -0.45 15.21 -9.97
CA GLY A 66 -1.38 16.28 -10.31
C GLY A 66 -2.20 16.08 -11.59
N LYS A 67 -1.96 15.02 -12.38
CA LYS A 67 -2.69 14.71 -13.62
C LYS A 67 -3.80 13.70 -13.33
N SER A 68 -5.01 13.95 -13.84
CA SER A 68 -6.11 12.98 -13.75
C SER A 68 -5.80 11.74 -14.58
N VAL A 69 -6.08 10.57 -13.99
CA VAL A 69 -5.86 9.26 -14.62
C VAL A 69 -7.14 8.42 -14.56
N ASP A 70 -7.42 7.70 -15.64
CA ASP A 70 -8.48 6.69 -15.69
C ASP A 70 -7.83 5.33 -15.95
N MET A 71 -7.60 4.58 -14.88
CA MET A 71 -6.97 3.27 -14.97
C MET A 71 -8.00 2.20 -15.27
N ARG A 72 -7.69 1.36 -16.27
CA ARG A 72 -8.58 0.27 -16.73
C ARG A 72 -8.35 -1.02 -15.97
N ASP A 73 -7.12 -1.23 -15.53
CA ASP A 73 -6.69 -2.44 -14.85
C ASP A 73 -5.40 -2.19 -14.03
N ALA A 74 -5.01 -3.18 -13.24
CA ALA A 74 -3.79 -3.13 -12.42
C ALA A 74 -2.50 -3.05 -13.27
N SER A 75 -2.50 -3.54 -14.52
CA SER A 75 -1.34 -3.42 -15.41
C SER A 75 -1.10 -1.97 -15.82
N GLU A 76 -2.18 -1.22 -16.00
CA GLU A 76 -2.09 0.21 -16.29
C GLU A 76 -1.63 1.00 -15.07
N ALA A 77 -2.12 0.67 -13.87
CA ALA A 77 -1.62 1.25 -12.63
C ALA A 77 -0.10 1.02 -12.47
N HIS A 78 0.36 -0.19 -12.75
CA HIS A 78 1.79 -0.52 -12.73
C HIS A 78 2.58 0.31 -13.75
N ARG A 79 2.09 0.46 -14.99
CA ARG A 79 2.74 1.30 -16.02
C ARG A 79 2.78 2.78 -15.64
N LEU A 80 1.81 3.24 -14.87
CA LEU A 80 1.74 4.60 -14.33
C LEU A 80 2.60 4.81 -13.06
N GLY A 81 3.28 3.77 -12.59
CA GLY A 81 4.24 3.86 -11.50
C GLY A 81 3.71 3.44 -10.13
N ILE A 82 2.67 2.61 -10.07
CA ILE A 82 2.12 2.10 -8.82
C ILE A 82 2.49 0.63 -8.63
N SER A 83 3.18 0.30 -7.53
CA SER A 83 3.38 -1.07 -7.04
C SER A 83 2.43 -1.36 -5.88
N VAL A 84 2.01 -2.62 -5.75
CA VAL A 84 1.05 -3.02 -4.72
C VAL A 84 1.50 -4.31 -4.04
N VAL A 85 1.40 -4.31 -2.71
CA VAL A 85 1.45 -5.53 -1.89
C VAL A 85 0.06 -5.72 -1.29
N HIS A 86 -0.63 -6.74 -1.75
CA HIS A 86 -1.97 -7.09 -1.26
C HIS A 86 -1.88 -7.92 0.03
N GLN A 87 -2.94 -7.96 0.79
CA GLN A 87 -3.08 -8.83 1.97
C GLN A 87 -2.89 -10.31 1.61
N ASP A 88 -3.46 -10.75 0.48
CA ASP A 88 -3.05 -12.00 -0.17
C ASP A 88 -1.80 -11.70 -1.01
N LEU A 89 -0.65 -12.15 -0.53
CA LEU A 89 0.68 -11.78 -1.03
C LEU A 89 0.90 -12.10 -2.52
N ALA A 90 -0.01 -12.85 -3.12
CA ALA A 90 0.07 -13.32 -4.51
C ALA A 90 1.45 -13.93 -4.83
N LEU A 91 1.95 -14.75 -3.91
CA LEU A 91 3.15 -15.55 -4.07
C LEU A 91 2.78 -16.96 -4.50
N VAL A 92 3.55 -17.53 -5.42
CA VAL A 92 3.36 -18.90 -5.90
C VAL A 92 4.20 -19.84 -5.04
N GLU A 93 3.56 -20.63 -4.19
CA GLU A 93 4.23 -21.44 -3.14
C GLU A 93 5.21 -22.47 -3.68
N CYS A 94 4.92 -23.09 -4.83
CA CYS A 94 5.79 -24.09 -5.47
C CYS A 94 7.00 -23.49 -6.20
N LEU A 95 7.08 -22.17 -6.35
CA LEU A 95 8.20 -21.47 -6.95
C LEU A 95 9.17 -20.97 -5.89
N ASP A 96 10.44 -20.84 -6.27
CA ASP A 96 11.46 -20.25 -5.42
C ASP A 96 11.34 -18.73 -5.28
N ILE A 97 12.05 -18.15 -4.30
CA ILE A 97 12.06 -16.70 -4.02
C ILE A 97 12.46 -15.93 -5.28
N ALA A 98 13.56 -16.32 -5.96
CA ALA A 98 14.06 -15.58 -7.12
C ALA A 98 13.04 -15.57 -8.26
N THR A 99 12.33 -16.67 -8.48
CA THR A 99 11.27 -16.75 -9.49
C THR A 99 10.06 -15.90 -9.10
N ASN A 100 9.60 -15.98 -7.85
CA ASN A 100 8.51 -15.14 -7.36
C ASN A 100 8.83 -13.65 -7.46
N MET A 101 10.05 -13.25 -7.09
CA MET A 101 10.48 -11.86 -7.23
C MET A 101 10.55 -11.40 -8.69
N ALA A 102 10.81 -12.32 -9.63
CA ALA A 102 10.89 -12.00 -11.06
C ALA A 102 9.52 -11.96 -11.76
N LEU A 103 8.44 -12.45 -11.14
CA LEU A 103 7.10 -12.40 -11.73
C LEU A 103 6.70 -10.95 -12.08
N GLY A 104 6.13 -10.77 -13.26
CA GLY A 104 5.80 -9.46 -13.82
C GLY A 104 6.89 -8.83 -14.68
N ALA A 105 8.19 -9.15 -14.43
CA ALA A 105 9.33 -8.65 -15.22
C ALA A 105 10.43 -9.69 -15.28
N ILE A 106 10.14 -10.82 -15.94
CA ILE A 106 11.03 -11.98 -16.00
C ILE A 106 12.18 -11.72 -16.97
N PRO A 107 13.46 -11.72 -16.50
CA PRO A 107 14.64 -11.58 -17.38
C PRO A 107 14.73 -12.74 -18.36
N ARG A 108 15.01 -12.43 -19.62
CA ARG A 108 15.16 -13.43 -20.69
C ARG A 108 16.56 -13.38 -21.30
N ARG A 109 17.10 -14.54 -21.60
CA ARG A 109 18.31 -14.70 -22.40
C ARG A 109 17.90 -15.08 -23.83
N GLY A 110 17.94 -14.10 -24.74
CA GLY A 110 17.36 -14.27 -26.08
C GLY A 110 15.82 -14.35 -26.05
N ARG A 111 15.21 -14.88 -27.12
CA ARG A 111 13.75 -14.85 -27.31
C ARG A 111 12.98 -15.87 -26.46
N PHE A 112 13.61 -16.99 -26.06
CA PHE A 112 12.87 -18.15 -25.54
C PHE A 112 13.40 -18.74 -24.22
N ARG A 113 14.51 -18.23 -23.68
CA ARG A 113 15.11 -18.80 -22.45
C ARG A 113 15.01 -17.81 -21.30
N LEU A 114 14.60 -18.32 -20.12
CA LEU A 114 14.67 -17.56 -18.86
C LEU A 114 16.13 -17.39 -18.46
N ASP A 115 16.50 -16.19 -18.05
CA ASP A 115 17.83 -15.94 -17.47
C ASP A 115 17.80 -16.15 -15.96
N ARG A 116 17.83 -17.42 -15.55
CA ARG A 116 17.77 -17.81 -14.14
C ARG A 116 18.90 -17.21 -13.30
N ARG A 117 20.11 -17.13 -13.86
CA ARG A 117 21.26 -16.54 -13.14
C ARG A 117 21.03 -15.06 -12.85
N ARG A 118 20.45 -14.34 -13.81
CA ARG A 118 20.11 -12.93 -13.63
C ARG A 118 18.99 -12.77 -12.62
N MET A 119 17.95 -13.61 -12.66
CA MET A 119 16.87 -13.61 -11.66
C MET A 119 17.42 -13.80 -10.24
N GLU A 120 18.25 -14.83 -10.03
CA GLU A 120 18.88 -15.13 -8.74
C GLU A 120 19.75 -13.96 -8.25
N LYS A 121 20.56 -13.37 -9.14
CA LYS A 121 21.43 -12.23 -8.82
C LYS A 121 20.64 -10.98 -8.45
N GLU A 122 19.60 -10.65 -9.22
CA GLU A 122 18.74 -9.50 -8.93
C GLU A 122 17.95 -9.68 -7.62
N ALA A 123 17.41 -10.87 -7.37
CA ALA A 123 16.73 -11.20 -6.13
C ALA A 123 17.68 -11.10 -4.92
N ALA A 124 18.85 -11.71 -5.01
CA ALA A 124 19.85 -11.67 -3.94
C ALA A 124 20.27 -10.22 -3.63
N LYS A 125 20.49 -9.40 -4.67
CA LYS A 125 20.85 -7.99 -4.49
C LYS A 125 19.74 -7.21 -3.74
N VAL A 126 18.49 -7.33 -4.17
CA VAL A 126 17.38 -6.60 -3.51
C VAL A 126 17.21 -7.05 -2.06
N LEU A 127 17.32 -8.34 -1.78
CA LEU A 127 17.22 -8.85 -0.41
C LEU A 127 18.40 -8.36 0.46
N ASP A 128 19.61 -8.30 -0.09
CA ASP A 128 20.78 -7.77 0.60
C ASP A 128 20.67 -6.26 0.85
N ASP A 129 20.28 -5.48 -0.18
CA ASP A 129 20.03 -4.04 -0.08
C ASP A 129 19.01 -3.72 1.03
N LEU A 130 17.96 -4.55 1.16
CA LEU A 130 16.93 -4.43 2.21
C LEU A 130 17.30 -5.13 3.51
N LYS A 131 18.52 -5.66 3.66
CA LYS A 131 18.98 -6.40 4.85
C LYS A 131 18.11 -7.61 5.22
N ILE A 132 17.43 -8.20 4.23
CA ILE A 132 16.56 -9.37 4.39
C ILE A 132 17.42 -10.64 4.34
N ARG A 133 17.43 -11.38 5.45
CA ARG A 133 18.17 -12.63 5.54
C ARG A 133 17.28 -13.80 5.14
N VAL A 134 17.59 -14.45 4.03
CA VAL A 134 17.02 -15.73 3.60
C VAL A 134 18.11 -16.76 3.45
N GLY A 135 17.81 -18.02 3.72
CA GLY A 135 18.82 -19.10 3.59
C GLY A 135 19.34 -19.25 2.16
N SER A 136 18.46 -19.12 1.17
CA SER A 136 18.80 -19.14 -0.25
C SER A 136 17.67 -18.53 -1.08
N VAL A 137 18.00 -17.79 -2.12
CA VAL A 137 17.00 -17.29 -3.10
C VAL A 137 16.32 -18.41 -3.90
N ARG A 138 16.86 -19.65 -3.80
CA ARG A 138 16.28 -20.87 -4.39
C ARG A 138 15.32 -21.60 -3.44
N THR A 139 15.12 -21.11 -2.23
CA THR A 139 14.14 -21.67 -1.29
C THR A 139 12.75 -21.46 -1.85
N GLN A 140 11.93 -22.50 -1.85
CA GLN A 140 10.52 -22.40 -2.25
C GLN A 140 9.73 -21.57 -1.24
N ILE A 141 8.82 -20.73 -1.73
CA ILE A 141 7.98 -19.87 -0.88
C ILE A 141 7.16 -20.68 0.13
N GLY A 142 6.68 -21.86 -0.26
CA GLY A 142 5.92 -22.75 0.63
C GLY A 142 6.67 -23.19 1.89
N LEU A 143 8.01 -23.12 1.91
CA LEU A 143 8.85 -23.46 3.06
C LEU A 143 9.13 -22.28 3.99
N LEU A 144 8.70 -21.07 3.62
CA LEU A 144 8.90 -19.87 4.41
C LEU A 144 7.77 -19.68 5.46
N SER A 145 8.10 -19.08 6.58
CA SER A 145 7.11 -18.59 7.55
C SER A 145 6.23 -17.49 6.92
N GLY A 146 5.09 -17.21 7.53
CA GLY A 146 4.20 -16.13 7.09
C GLY A 146 4.91 -14.78 7.05
N GLY A 147 5.74 -14.47 8.04
CA GLY A 147 6.53 -13.25 8.11
C GLY A 147 7.58 -13.15 7.00
N GLU A 148 8.31 -14.25 6.73
CA GLU A 148 9.27 -14.27 5.62
C GLU A 148 8.59 -14.08 4.26
N ARG A 149 7.41 -14.70 4.06
CA ARG A 149 6.61 -14.50 2.84
C ARG A 149 6.21 -13.04 2.67
N GLN A 150 5.75 -12.38 3.75
CA GLN A 150 5.39 -10.97 3.73
C GLN A 150 6.57 -10.10 3.30
N ILE A 151 7.73 -10.31 3.90
CA ILE A 151 8.95 -9.56 3.59
C ILE A 151 9.39 -9.81 2.13
N VAL A 152 9.31 -11.04 1.62
CA VAL A 152 9.59 -11.34 0.20
C VAL A 152 8.59 -10.65 -0.73
N ALA A 153 7.31 -10.56 -0.37
CA ALA A 153 6.31 -9.83 -1.16
C ALA A 153 6.61 -8.32 -1.22
N ILE A 154 7.05 -7.73 -0.10
CA ILE A 154 7.50 -6.33 -0.05
C ILE A 154 8.77 -6.17 -0.92
N ALA A 155 9.76 -7.04 -0.79
CA ALA A 155 10.99 -7.00 -1.61
C ALA A 155 10.69 -7.13 -3.11
N ARG A 156 9.70 -7.94 -3.51
CA ARG A 156 9.22 -8.02 -4.89
C ARG A 156 8.68 -6.69 -5.39
N ALA A 157 7.88 -5.99 -4.56
CA ALA A 157 7.33 -4.69 -4.92
C ALA A 157 8.43 -3.60 -4.99
N VAL A 158 9.40 -3.63 -4.06
CA VAL A 158 10.56 -2.72 -4.06
C VAL A 158 11.43 -2.92 -5.31
N ARG A 159 11.64 -4.17 -5.76
CA ARG A 159 12.39 -4.48 -6.99
C ARG A 159 11.83 -3.80 -8.23
N MET A 160 10.54 -3.50 -8.27
CA MET A 160 9.92 -2.81 -9.40
C MET A 160 10.36 -1.35 -9.52
N ASP A 161 10.94 -0.79 -8.46
CA ASP A 161 11.48 0.57 -8.37
C ASP A 161 10.51 1.67 -8.81
N LEU A 162 9.23 1.52 -8.49
CA LEU A 162 8.18 2.46 -8.85
C LEU A 162 8.03 3.59 -7.82
N PRO A 163 7.57 4.79 -8.23
CA PRO A 163 7.48 5.96 -7.37
C PRO A 163 6.40 5.87 -6.29
N ILE A 164 5.37 5.03 -6.47
CA ILE A 164 4.26 4.89 -5.53
C ILE A 164 4.16 3.43 -5.11
N MET A 165 4.13 3.17 -3.79
CA MET A 165 3.91 1.86 -3.22
C MET A 165 2.65 1.84 -2.37
N LEU A 166 1.76 0.91 -2.66
CA LEU A 166 0.55 0.63 -1.89
C LEU A 166 0.73 -0.68 -1.11
N LEU A 167 0.38 -0.68 0.17
CA LEU A 167 0.51 -1.83 1.06
C LEU A 167 -0.81 -2.06 1.79
N ASP A 168 -1.36 -3.27 1.68
CA ASP A 168 -2.56 -3.67 2.41
C ASP A 168 -2.14 -4.55 3.59
N GLU A 169 -2.26 -4.02 4.81
CA GLU A 169 -1.92 -4.67 6.07
C GLU A 169 -0.49 -5.26 6.10
N PRO A 170 0.56 -4.44 5.88
CA PRO A 170 1.93 -4.94 5.69
C PRO A 170 2.53 -5.63 6.91
N THR A 171 1.93 -5.48 8.08
CA THR A 171 2.39 -6.05 9.35
C THR A 171 1.48 -7.17 9.87
N ALA A 172 0.43 -7.55 9.12
CA ALA A 172 -0.44 -8.64 9.52
C ALA A 172 0.35 -9.96 9.66
N ALA A 173 0.15 -10.65 10.76
CA ALA A 173 0.83 -11.91 11.10
C ALA A 173 2.37 -11.83 11.24
N LEU A 174 2.93 -10.63 11.45
CA LEU A 174 4.34 -10.43 11.74
C LEU A 174 4.62 -10.38 13.25
N GLY A 175 5.80 -10.89 13.65
CA GLY A 175 6.33 -10.66 14.99
C GLY A 175 6.90 -9.23 15.12
N VAL A 176 7.26 -8.87 16.36
CA VAL A 176 7.75 -7.52 16.67
C VAL A 176 9.00 -7.13 15.87
N ARG A 177 9.90 -8.10 15.64
CA ARG A 177 11.14 -7.84 14.89
C ARG A 177 10.86 -7.63 13.40
N GLU A 178 10.01 -8.45 12.81
CA GLU A 178 9.62 -8.35 11.41
C GLU A 178 8.85 -7.04 11.16
N THR A 179 7.95 -6.67 12.05
CA THR A 179 7.22 -5.39 12.00
C THR A 179 8.17 -4.19 12.04
N ALA A 180 9.16 -4.21 12.94
CA ALA A 180 10.18 -3.16 12.98
C ALA A 180 10.98 -3.09 11.68
N HIS A 181 11.37 -4.24 11.12
CA HIS A 181 12.11 -4.31 9.87
C HIS A 181 11.30 -3.78 8.68
N VAL A 182 9.99 -4.09 8.60
CA VAL A 182 9.10 -3.48 7.60
C VAL A 182 9.11 -1.96 7.75
N GLY A 183 9.02 -1.43 8.98
CA GLY A 183 9.12 0.01 9.23
C GLY A 183 10.42 0.65 8.70
N GLU A 184 11.57 -0.03 8.89
CA GLU A 184 12.87 0.41 8.35
C GLU A 184 12.85 0.45 6.81
N ILE A 185 12.33 -0.60 6.15
CA ILE A 185 12.18 -0.65 4.68
C ILE A 185 11.33 0.53 4.18
N LEU A 186 10.19 0.79 4.81
CA LEU A 186 9.33 1.92 4.40
C LEU A 186 10.04 3.27 4.61
N GLY A 187 10.81 3.41 5.69
CA GLY A 187 11.64 4.58 5.96
C GLY A 187 12.69 4.81 4.87
N GLU A 188 13.37 3.76 4.41
CA GLU A 188 14.34 3.84 3.30
C GLU A 188 13.65 4.25 1.98
N LEU A 189 12.47 3.70 1.67
CA LEU A 189 11.69 4.08 0.48
C LEU A 189 11.29 5.56 0.50
N ARG A 190 10.86 6.07 1.67
CA ARG A 190 10.57 7.49 1.86
C ARG A 190 11.79 8.35 1.61
N GLN A 191 12.97 7.97 2.14
CA GLN A 191 14.24 8.71 1.92
C GLN A 191 14.64 8.72 0.44
N GLN A 192 14.29 7.68 -0.33
CA GLN A 192 14.45 7.62 -1.79
C GLN A 192 13.45 8.49 -2.55
N GLY A 193 12.58 9.23 -1.86
CA GLY A 193 11.58 10.11 -2.48
C GLY A 193 10.28 9.42 -2.90
N LYS A 194 10.09 8.15 -2.57
CA LYS A 194 8.87 7.41 -2.93
C LYS A 194 7.69 7.80 -2.04
N ALA A 195 6.48 7.74 -2.60
CA ALA A 195 5.25 7.81 -1.85
C ALA A 195 4.84 6.40 -1.42
N VAL A 196 4.66 6.21 -0.11
CA VAL A 196 4.20 4.94 0.45
C VAL A 196 2.82 5.14 1.07
N ILE A 197 1.84 4.36 0.67
CA ILE A 197 0.49 4.39 1.24
C ILE A 197 0.22 3.03 1.85
N CYS A 198 -0.04 2.96 3.15
CA CYS A 198 -0.31 1.72 3.85
C CYS A 198 -1.67 1.73 4.54
N ILE A 199 -2.43 0.66 4.37
CA ILE A 199 -3.57 0.35 5.22
C ILE A 199 -3.04 -0.41 6.42
N SER A 200 -3.38 0.01 7.63
CA SER A 200 -3.05 -0.73 8.83
C SER A 200 -4.08 -0.49 9.93
N HIS A 201 -4.30 -1.50 10.76
CA HIS A 201 -5.03 -1.40 12.02
C HIS A 201 -4.08 -1.40 13.24
N ASP A 202 -2.77 -1.60 13.02
CA ASP A 202 -1.74 -1.53 14.06
C ASP A 202 -1.35 -0.07 14.33
N MET A 203 -1.94 0.51 15.37
CA MET A 203 -1.66 1.90 15.74
C MET A 203 -0.21 2.11 16.19
N ASP A 204 0.44 1.12 16.79
CA ASP A 204 1.85 1.23 17.18
C ASP A 204 2.75 1.36 15.95
N PHE A 205 2.51 0.55 14.94
CA PHE A 205 3.19 0.65 13.66
C PHE A 205 2.93 2.00 12.98
N VAL A 206 1.66 2.42 12.91
CA VAL A 206 1.25 3.69 12.28
C VAL A 206 1.95 4.87 12.93
N PHE A 207 1.86 5.02 14.26
CA PHE A 207 2.45 6.16 14.96
C PHE A 207 3.97 6.20 14.92
N ARG A 208 4.64 5.06 14.79
CA ARG A 208 6.11 4.99 14.71
C ARG A 208 6.65 5.26 13.31
N ASN A 209 5.91 4.92 12.26
CA ASN A 209 6.48 4.79 10.92
C ASN A 209 5.84 5.69 9.88
N THR A 210 4.73 6.41 10.18
CA THR A 210 4.03 7.20 9.17
C THR A 210 4.11 8.70 9.42
N ASP A 211 4.00 9.49 8.35
CA ASP A 211 4.07 10.96 8.40
C ASP A 211 2.67 11.57 8.49
N SER A 212 1.66 10.88 7.93
CA SER A 212 0.27 11.32 7.93
C SER A 212 -0.70 10.14 8.02
N ILE A 213 -1.88 10.41 8.53
CA ILE A 213 -2.93 9.41 8.78
C ILE A 213 -4.24 9.96 8.22
N THR A 214 -4.86 9.23 7.29
CA THR A 214 -6.26 9.46 6.92
C THR A 214 -7.15 8.45 7.64
N VAL A 215 -8.13 8.94 8.38
CA VAL A 215 -9.12 8.13 9.06
C VAL A 215 -10.32 7.91 8.15
N MET A 216 -10.66 6.65 7.92
CA MET A 216 -11.86 6.25 7.19
C MET A 216 -12.92 5.69 8.14
N ARG A 217 -14.17 6.10 7.92
CA ARG A 217 -15.34 5.59 8.65
C ARG A 217 -16.55 5.56 7.74
N LEU A 218 -17.28 4.43 7.72
CA LEU A 218 -18.52 4.25 6.95
C LEU A 218 -18.40 4.69 5.47
N GLY A 219 -17.30 4.33 4.81
CA GLY A 219 -17.05 4.66 3.41
C GLY A 219 -16.63 6.10 3.14
N ARG A 220 -16.24 6.87 4.15
CA ARG A 220 -15.81 8.27 4.02
C ARG A 220 -14.43 8.48 4.63
N SER A 221 -13.66 9.42 4.09
CA SER A 221 -12.51 10.00 4.77
C SER A 221 -13.03 11.07 5.74
N VAL A 222 -12.89 10.83 7.05
CA VAL A 222 -13.46 11.74 8.07
C VAL A 222 -12.47 12.77 8.57
N ALA A 223 -11.17 12.46 8.54
CA ALA A 223 -10.10 13.38 8.88
C ALA A 223 -8.77 12.93 8.28
N THR A 224 -7.88 13.89 8.05
CA THR A 224 -6.45 13.64 7.78
C THR A 224 -5.62 14.43 8.80
N ARG A 225 -4.63 13.77 9.40
CA ARG A 225 -3.75 14.34 10.43
C ARG A 225 -2.29 14.08 10.08
N ARG A 226 -1.42 15.01 10.43
CA ARG A 226 0.01 14.72 10.53
C ARG A 226 0.23 13.87 11.77
N THR A 227 0.95 12.77 11.66
CA THR A 227 1.15 11.81 12.75
C THR A 227 1.77 12.46 14.01
N LYS A 228 2.69 13.42 13.81
CA LYS A 228 3.33 14.17 14.89
C LYS A 228 2.42 15.17 15.62
N ASP A 229 1.29 15.56 15.01
CA ASP A 229 0.39 16.62 15.48
C ASP A 229 -0.94 16.05 16.01
N THR A 230 -1.05 14.73 16.14
CA THR A 230 -2.24 14.01 16.63
C THR A 230 -1.87 12.98 17.71
N SER A 231 -2.86 12.47 18.39
CA SER A 231 -2.71 11.42 19.39
C SER A 231 -3.44 10.14 19.00
N ARG A 232 -3.05 9.02 19.64
CA ARG A 232 -3.74 7.73 19.46
C ARG A 232 -5.21 7.84 19.84
N ASP A 233 -5.52 8.54 20.93
CA ASP A 233 -6.89 8.68 21.44
C ASP A 233 -7.75 9.50 20.47
N GLU A 234 -7.18 10.56 19.84
CA GLU A 234 -7.87 11.31 18.79
C GLU A 234 -8.19 10.41 17.59
N ILE A 235 -7.21 9.66 17.10
CA ILE A 235 -7.41 8.76 15.93
C ILE A 235 -8.46 7.69 16.27
N ILE A 236 -8.40 7.06 17.44
CA ILE A 236 -9.41 6.08 17.88
C ILE A 236 -10.79 6.75 18.01
N GLY A 237 -10.85 7.95 18.57
CA GLY A 237 -12.10 8.72 18.67
C GLY A 237 -12.71 9.03 17.31
N LEU A 238 -11.90 9.36 16.30
CA LEU A 238 -12.34 9.58 14.93
C LEU A 238 -12.82 8.27 14.26
N ILE A 239 -12.13 7.15 14.49
CA ILE A 239 -12.52 5.83 13.95
C ILE A 239 -13.87 5.40 14.52
N THR A 240 -14.04 5.50 15.83
CA THR A 240 -15.28 5.10 16.53
C THR A 240 -16.42 6.11 16.33
N GLY A 241 -16.09 7.37 16.00
CA GLY A 241 -17.03 8.47 15.87
C GLY A 241 -17.36 9.15 17.20
N ALA A 242 -16.60 8.89 18.25
CA ALA A 242 -16.64 9.64 19.50
C ALA A 242 -16.15 11.09 19.31
N ILE A 243 -15.26 11.29 18.34
CA ILE A 243 -14.81 12.61 17.87
C ILE A 243 -15.33 12.84 16.45
N ARG A 244 -15.91 14.00 16.18
CA ARG A 244 -16.34 14.38 14.83
C ARG A 244 -15.12 14.74 13.99
N GLY A 245 -15.07 14.23 12.76
CA GLY A 245 -14.04 14.58 11.79
C GLY A 245 -14.34 15.91 11.07
N ASP A 246 -13.32 16.50 10.47
CA ASP A 246 -13.41 17.80 9.80
C ASP A 246 -14.26 17.74 8.51
N ALA A 247 -14.32 16.56 7.87
CA ALA A 247 -15.11 16.33 6.65
C ALA A 247 -16.63 16.19 6.92
N ALA A 248 -17.05 16.10 8.19
CA ALA A 248 -18.46 15.92 8.56
C ALA A 248 -19.29 17.23 8.52
N SER A 249 -18.66 18.38 8.23
CA SER A 249 -19.34 19.69 8.27
C SER A 249 -20.23 20.00 7.06
N SER A 250 -20.32 19.13 6.05
CA SER A 250 -21.07 19.39 4.81
C SER A 250 -22.26 18.45 4.54
N ASP A 251 -22.61 17.53 5.45
CA ASP A 251 -23.70 16.58 5.22
C ASP A 251 -24.76 16.65 6.36
N PRO A 252 -26.02 17.08 6.08
CA PRO A 252 -27.09 17.21 7.06
C PRO A 252 -27.65 15.89 7.59
N THR A 253 -27.18 14.73 7.12
CA THR A 253 -27.73 13.40 7.46
C THR A 253 -27.22 12.86 8.81
N PHE A 254 -26.35 13.57 9.52
CA PHE A 254 -25.76 13.19 10.82
C PHE A 254 -25.90 14.28 11.89
N ALA A 255 -27.00 15.05 11.85
CA ALA A 255 -27.41 15.96 12.94
C ALA A 255 -28.31 15.23 13.93
#